data_df97b35525b972e9912385788d71ed31
#
_entry.id   df97b35525b972e9912385788d71ed31
#
_cell.length_a   1.000
_cell.length_b   1.000
_cell.length_c   1.000
_cell.angle_alpha   90.00
_cell.angle_beta   90.00
_cell.angle_gamma   90.00
#
_symmetry.space_group_name_H-M   'P 1'
#
loop_
_entity.id
_entity.type
_entity.pdbx_description
1 polymer ?
#
loop_
_entity_poly.entity_id
_entity_poly.type
_entity_poly.pdbx_seq_one_letter_code
_entity_poly.pdbx_strand_id
1 'polypeptide(L)'
;MSIKVYNTLTKQKEEFVPIHPGKANIYVCGVTPYNHPHVGNARPFVTWDVIRRFLEHEGYDVTHVQNFTDVDDKIINTANKEGVQWYDICNRYIDSYFEVMDKLNVRRAHVYPRVSEHIDDIIKTVQCLIDNGYGYVVDGDVFYSVEKFKYYGQLSGRNIEDMMAGARVDVDDRKHNPMDFALWKSAKPGEPAWESPWGPGRPGWHIECSTMSMKYLGETFDFHGGGSDLIFPHHENEIAQSEGCTGIHPFVHYWLHNGFITVNEEKMSKSLGNFFMVIDILEHYDPETLRFFIVSTHYRSPLDFSDARLTEAQKSLARLRQAQETLGELSEMLSAGPTAESLALREKVKELREAFMEAMRDDFNTALAISHMFALAKEINIYHKAVVDAGIKPDGKLVAMFNDVFAETCSIIGVLEKTAAPAAEEAGDSKEAELVEMLIAMRQDARKNKNYALADELRNKLNEIGIVLQDTPQSVKWSKQ
;
A
#
# COMPACT_ATOMS: atom_id res chain seq x y z
N MET A 1 3.23 -23.24 -11.06
CA MET A 1 3.37 -22.39 -12.28
C MET A 1 4.20 -21.18 -11.88
N SER A 2 4.94 -20.59 -12.84
CA SER A 2 5.81 -19.45 -12.53
C SER A 2 5.04 -18.13 -12.59
N ILE A 3 5.42 -17.18 -11.72
CA ILE A 3 4.94 -15.80 -11.78
C ILE A 3 5.77 -15.05 -12.81
N LYS A 4 5.14 -14.29 -13.68
CA LYS A 4 5.80 -13.42 -14.65
C LYS A 4 5.52 -11.97 -14.30
N VAL A 5 6.53 -11.11 -14.41
CA VAL A 5 6.44 -9.68 -14.07
C VAL A 5 7.05 -8.84 -15.19
N TYR A 6 6.42 -7.73 -15.51
CA TYR A 6 7.01 -6.77 -16.43
C TYR A 6 8.08 -5.96 -15.70
N ASN A 7 9.33 -6.15 -16.11
CA ASN A 7 10.47 -5.45 -15.55
C ASN A 7 10.74 -4.15 -16.34
N THR A 8 10.65 -3.01 -15.70
CA THR A 8 10.92 -1.71 -16.33
C THR A 8 12.35 -1.59 -16.83
N LEU A 9 13.31 -2.26 -16.15
CA LEU A 9 14.72 -2.22 -16.53
C LEU A 9 14.96 -2.88 -17.88
N THR A 10 14.43 -4.08 -18.09
CA THR A 10 14.61 -4.84 -19.31
C THR A 10 13.54 -4.56 -20.36
N LYS A 11 12.43 -3.90 -19.96
CA LYS A 11 11.23 -3.62 -20.78
C LYS A 11 10.58 -4.88 -21.31
N GLN A 12 10.72 -5.99 -20.60
CA GLN A 12 10.17 -7.30 -20.95
C GLN A 12 9.40 -7.91 -19.78
N LYS A 13 8.52 -8.84 -20.11
CA LYS A 13 7.86 -9.68 -19.11
C LYS A 13 8.77 -10.88 -18.84
N GLU A 14 9.21 -11.04 -17.62
CA GLU A 14 10.18 -12.03 -17.15
C GLU A 14 9.58 -12.94 -16.10
N GLU A 15 10.12 -14.15 -15.99
CA GLU A 15 9.80 -15.05 -14.89
C GLU A 15 10.42 -14.52 -13.58
N PHE A 16 9.61 -14.47 -12.53
CA PHE A 16 10.13 -14.13 -11.21
C PHE A 16 10.92 -15.30 -10.63
N VAL A 17 12.22 -15.08 -10.47
CA VAL A 17 13.14 -15.97 -9.79
C VAL A 17 13.68 -15.24 -8.57
N PRO A 18 13.28 -15.63 -7.35
CA PRO A 18 13.73 -14.94 -6.14
C PRO A 18 15.22 -15.15 -5.90
N ILE A 19 15.90 -14.12 -5.38
CA ILE A 19 17.32 -14.20 -4.98
C ILE A 19 17.50 -15.28 -3.93
N HIS A 20 16.58 -15.36 -2.97
CA HIS A 20 16.56 -16.37 -1.94
C HIS A 20 15.34 -17.28 -2.13
N PRO A 21 15.49 -18.60 -2.35
CA PRO A 21 14.36 -19.50 -2.59
C PRO A 21 13.27 -19.35 -1.51
N GLY A 22 12.02 -19.17 -1.97
CA GLY A 22 10.86 -19.02 -1.09
C GLY A 22 10.71 -17.66 -0.43
N LYS A 23 11.59 -16.68 -0.70
CA LYS A 23 11.49 -15.31 -0.18
C LYS A 23 11.25 -14.32 -1.29
N ALA A 24 10.64 -13.18 -0.94
CA ALA A 24 10.48 -12.04 -1.84
C ALA A 24 10.68 -10.73 -1.05
N ASN A 25 11.75 -10.01 -1.39
CA ASN A 25 12.11 -8.75 -0.74
C ASN A 25 11.63 -7.59 -1.59
N ILE A 26 10.84 -6.70 -0.99
CA ILE A 26 10.17 -5.58 -1.66
C ILE A 26 10.56 -4.28 -0.98
N TYR A 27 11.03 -3.30 -1.77
CA TYR A 27 11.15 -1.91 -1.35
C TYR A 27 10.20 -1.03 -2.17
N VAL A 28 9.42 -0.21 -1.50
CA VAL A 28 8.53 0.77 -2.14
C VAL A 28 8.87 2.16 -1.64
N CYS A 29 9.16 3.08 -2.56
CA CYS A 29 9.32 4.48 -2.19
C CYS A 29 8.05 5.01 -1.53
N GLY A 30 8.21 5.53 -0.32
CA GLY A 30 7.13 6.04 0.49
C GLY A 30 6.74 7.47 0.17
N VAL A 31 6.00 8.09 1.07
CA VAL A 31 5.54 9.46 0.91
C VAL A 31 6.45 10.46 1.62
N THR A 32 6.48 11.70 1.09
CA THR A 32 6.91 12.87 1.84
C THR A 32 5.71 13.38 2.64
N PRO A 33 5.70 13.26 3.98
CA PRO A 33 4.53 13.54 4.81
C PRO A 33 4.41 15.05 5.12
N TYR A 34 3.93 15.83 4.16
CA TYR A 34 3.70 17.27 4.30
C TYR A 34 2.24 17.68 4.05
N ASN A 35 1.39 16.74 3.68
CA ASN A 35 -0.04 16.91 3.46
C ASN A 35 -0.74 15.54 3.53
N HIS A 36 -2.07 15.55 3.65
CA HIS A 36 -2.87 14.33 3.57
C HIS A 36 -2.61 13.57 2.25
N PRO A 37 -2.73 12.22 2.26
CA PRO A 37 -2.58 11.42 1.05
C PRO A 37 -3.63 11.76 0.00
N HIS A 38 -3.20 11.90 -1.23
CA HIS A 38 -4.08 12.01 -2.40
C HIS A 38 -4.19 10.67 -3.13
N VAL A 39 -5.15 10.54 -4.04
CA VAL A 39 -5.38 9.28 -4.78
C VAL A 39 -4.12 8.78 -5.48
N GLY A 40 -3.29 9.69 -6.01
CA GLY A 40 -2.01 9.36 -6.62
C GLY A 40 -1.03 8.69 -5.67
N ASN A 41 -1.07 9.06 -4.36
CA ASN A 41 -0.29 8.36 -3.33
C ASN A 41 -0.91 7.01 -2.95
N ALA A 42 -2.24 6.91 -2.89
CA ALA A 42 -2.90 5.68 -2.50
C ALA A 42 -2.70 4.55 -3.52
N ARG A 43 -2.65 4.88 -4.81
CA ARG A 43 -2.55 3.89 -5.88
C ARG A 43 -1.36 2.94 -5.75
N PRO A 44 -0.10 3.40 -5.63
CA PRO A 44 1.03 2.50 -5.46
C PRO A 44 0.88 1.59 -4.24
N PHE A 45 0.44 2.11 -3.10
CA PHE A 45 0.35 1.32 -1.87
C PHE A 45 -0.75 0.25 -1.92
N VAL A 46 -1.90 0.55 -2.51
CA VAL A 46 -2.94 -0.45 -2.79
C VAL A 46 -2.42 -1.50 -3.79
N THR A 47 -1.71 -1.09 -4.83
CA THR A 47 -1.10 -2.02 -5.81
C THR A 47 -0.11 -2.96 -5.13
N TRP A 48 0.81 -2.42 -4.33
CA TRP A 48 1.83 -3.22 -3.66
C TRP A 48 1.26 -4.10 -2.54
N ASP A 49 0.17 -3.70 -1.92
CA ASP A 49 -0.58 -4.56 -1.00
C ASP A 49 -1.15 -5.79 -1.71
N VAL A 50 -1.73 -5.63 -2.90
CA VAL A 50 -2.24 -6.77 -3.69
C VAL A 50 -1.09 -7.66 -4.18
N ILE A 51 0.02 -7.09 -4.64
CA ILE A 51 1.21 -7.85 -5.05
C ILE A 51 1.73 -8.68 -3.86
N ARG A 52 1.87 -8.06 -2.69
CA ARG A 52 2.31 -8.73 -1.47
C ARG A 52 1.35 -9.85 -1.07
N ARG A 53 0.04 -9.60 -1.03
CA ARG A 53 -0.98 -10.61 -0.69
C ARG A 53 -0.91 -11.80 -1.63
N PHE A 54 -0.72 -11.56 -2.91
CA PHE A 54 -0.60 -12.63 -3.90
C PHE A 54 0.70 -13.42 -3.75
N LEU A 55 1.84 -12.78 -3.53
CA LEU A 55 3.13 -13.45 -3.27
C LEU A 55 3.06 -14.30 -1.99
N GLU A 56 2.49 -13.79 -0.91
CA GLU A 56 2.25 -14.54 0.33
C GLU A 56 1.32 -15.74 0.08
N HIS A 57 0.27 -15.57 -0.75
CA HIS A 57 -0.64 -16.65 -1.13
C HIS A 57 0.08 -17.76 -1.95
N GLU A 58 0.99 -17.39 -2.84
CA GLU A 58 1.84 -18.34 -3.59
C GLU A 58 2.94 -18.99 -2.73
N GLY A 59 2.99 -18.66 -1.44
CA GLY A 59 3.87 -19.28 -0.44
C GLY A 59 5.22 -18.62 -0.24
N TYR A 60 5.41 -17.39 -0.73
CA TYR A 60 6.64 -16.63 -0.46
C TYR A 60 6.61 -15.99 0.94
N ASP A 61 7.75 -16.05 1.63
CA ASP A 61 8.02 -15.23 2.81
C ASP A 61 8.39 -13.81 2.35
N VAL A 62 7.45 -12.88 2.46
CA VAL A 62 7.61 -11.53 1.93
C VAL A 62 8.15 -10.59 2.99
N THR A 63 9.23 -9.87 2.67
CA THR A 63 9.68 -8.72 3.44
C THR A 63 9.37 -7.44 2.67
N HIS A 64 8.50 -6.60 3.20
CA HIS A 64 8.10 -5.32 2.61
C HIS A 64 8.62 -4.16 3.44
N VAL A 65 9.45 -3.31 2.84
CA VAL A 65 10.00 -2.08 3.42
C VAL A 65 9.45 -0.89 2.64
N GLN A 66 8.97 0.13 3.36
CA GLN A 66 8.45 1.37 2.79
C GLN A 66 8.87 2.54 3.66
N ASN A 67 9.61 3.49 3.11
CA ASN A 67 10.13 4.62 3.89
C ASN A 67 9.14 5.78 4.05
N PHE A 68 9.48 6.69 4.96
CA PHE A 68 8.98 8.06 4.98
C PHE A 68 10.13 9.03 4.73
N THR A 69 9.98 9.86 3.70
CA THR A 69 10.88 11.00 3.44
C THR A 69 10.49 12.15 4.36
N ASP A 70 10.89 12.05 5.64
CA ASP A 70 10.52 13.00 6.69
C ASP A 70 11.46 14.21 6.78
N VAL A 71 12.41 14.35 5.86
CA VAL A 71 13.30 15.51 5.72
C VAL A 71 13.27 15.99 4.27
N ASP A 72 12.48 17.01 3.97
CA ASP A 72 12.29 17.54 2.59
C ASP A 72 11.91 19.02 2.61
N ASP A 73 12.22 19.74 1.53
CA ASP A 73 11.89 21.15 1.36
C ASP A 73 10.39 21.46 1.54
N LYS A 74 9.50 20.55 1.12
CA LYS A 74 8.05 20.72 1.26
C LYS A 74 7.61 20.70 2.72
N ILE A 75 8.22 19.84 3.53
CA ILE A 75 7.95 19.74 4.96
C ILE A 75 8.42 21.00 5.66
N ILE A 76 9.66 21.42 5.38
CA ILE A 76 10.27 22.63 5.94
C ILE A 76 9.42 23.87 5.61
N ASN A 77 9.02 24.01 4.35
CA ASN A 77 8.18 25.12 3.90
C ASN A 77 6.79 25.11 4.56
N THR A 78 6.19 23.93 4.76
CA THR A 78 4.91 23.79 5.45
C THR A 78 5.05 24.17 6.92
N ALA A 79 6.08 23.68 7.59
CA ALA A 79 6.37 23.99 8.99
C ALA A 79 6.60 25.50 9.20
N ASN A 80 7.40 26.13 8.36
CA ASN A 80 7.64 27.57 8.39
C ASN A 80 6.36 28.39 8.17
N LYS A 81 5.50 27.97 7.25
CA LYS A 81 4.21 28.61 6.97
C LYS A 81 3.24 28.50 8.17
N GLU A 82 3.22 27.36 8.86
CA GLU A 82 2.37 27.11 10.01
C GLU A 82 2.98 27.61 11.34
N GLY A 83 4.27 27.93 11.37
CA GLY A 83 4.97 28.35 12.58
C GLY A 83 5.20 27.23 13.60
N VAL A 84 5.34 25.98 13.12
CA VAL A 84 5.56 24.75 13.92
C VAL A 84 6.89 24.10 13.58
N GLN A 85 7.29 23.08 14.32
CA GLN A 85 8.49 22.32 14.00
C GLN A 85 8.24 21.36 12.84
N TRP A 86 9.27 21.09 12.05
CA TRP A 86 9.16 20.19 10.87
C TRP A 86 8.70 18.77 11.25
N TYR A 87 9.12 18.26 12.39
CA TYR A 87 8.71 16.93 12.87
C TYR A 87 7.24 16.87 13.31
N ASP A 88 6.63 17.99 13.71
CA ASP A 88 5.19 18.06 14.01
C ASP A 88 4.37 17.88 12.73
N ILE A 89 4.83 18.46 11.61
CA ILE A 89 4.25 18.26 10.29
C ILE A 89 4.36 16.78 9.88
N CYS A 90 5.57 16.21 9.99
CA CYS A 90 5.80 14.81 9.63
C CYS A 90 4.89 13.87 10.40
N ASN A 91 4.84 13.97 11.72
CA ASN A 91 4.05 13.07 12.57
C ASN A 91 2.56 13.18 12.22
N ARG A 92 2.02 14.40 12.12
CA ARG A 92 0.63 14.64 11.73
C ARG A 92 0.25 13.93 10.42
N TYR A 93 1.08 14.04 9.40
CA TYR A 93 0.75 13.48 8.08
C TYR A 93 1.17 12.02 7.93
N ILE A 94 2.07 11.50 8.74
CA ILE A 94 2.30 10.06 8.90
C ILE A 94 1.08 9.40 9.54
N ASP A 95 0.51 9.99 10.60
CA ASP A 95 -0.72 9.50 11.22
C ASP A 95 -1.89 9.49 10.23
N SER A 96 -2.05 10.59 9.48
CA SER A 96 -3.05 10.66 8.40
C SER A 96 -2.82 9.64 7.29
N TYR A 97 -1.55 9.39 6.91
CA TYR A 97 -1.21 8.33 5.96
C TYR A 97 -1.69 6.97 6.46
N PHE A 98 -1.39 6.67 7.70
CA PHE A 98 -1.79 5.40 8.29
C PHE A 98 -3.30 5.25 8.40
N GLU A 99 -4.00 6.29 8.83
CA GLU A 99 -5.47 6.28 8.89
C GLU A 99 -6.09 5.97 7.51
N VAL A 100 -5.60 6.63 6.47
CA VAL A 100 -6.07 6.42 5.10
C VAL A 100 -5.77 5.01 4.61
N MET A 101 -4.54 4.51 4.83
CA MET A 101 -4.16 3.18 4.37
C MET A 101 -4.93 2.06 5.08
N ASP A 102 -5.17 2.21 6.38
CA ASP A 102 -5.99 1.26 7.15
C ASP A 102 -7.43 1.22 6.63
N LYS A 103 -8.05 2.39 6.37
CA LYS A 103 -9.38 2.47 5.75
C LYS A 103 -9.42 1.79 4.37
N LEU A 104 -8.35 1.89 3.58
CA LEU A 104 -8.24 1.23 2.28
C LEU A 104 -7.84 -0.25 2.37
N ASN A 105 -7.80 -0.84 3.56
CA ASN A 105 -7.38 -2.22 3.81
C ASN A 105 -5.98 -2.54 3.25
N VAL A 106 -5.06 -1.58 3.31
CA VAL A 106 -3.65 -1.75 2.97
C VAL A 106 -2.91 -2.28 4.18
N ARG A 107 -2.33 -3.48 4.09
CA ARG A 107 -1.56 -4.10 5.17
C ARG A 107 -0.31 -3.29 5.46
N ARG A 108 0.02 -3.12 6.74
CA ARG A 108 1.23 -2.42 7.15
C ARG A 108 2.48 -3.09 6.56
N ALA A 109 3.42 -2.29 6.05
CA ALA A 109 4.74 -2.79 5.70
C ALA A 109 5.44 -3.33 6.96
N HIS A 110 6.42 -4.21 6.79
CA HIS A 110 7.16 -4.78 7.91
C HIS A 110 8.07 -3.75 8.57
N VAL A 111 8.59 -2.80 7.79
CA VAL A 111 9.44 -1.72 8.28
C VAL A 111 9.07 -0.42 7.58
N TYR A 112 9.00 0.65 8.36
CA TYR A 112 8.82 2.03 7.88
C TYR A 112 10.01 2.90 8.32
N PRO A 113 11.18 2.81 7.65
CA PRO A 113 12.32 3.63 8.01
C PRO A 113 12.06 5.11 7.74
N ARG A 114 12.51 5.99 8.63
CA ARG A 114 12.50 7.43 8.48
C ARG A 114 13.89 7.94 8.11
N VAL A 115 13.97 8.91 7.23
CA VAL A 115 15.25 9.52 6.82
C VAL A 115 16.00 10.09 8.02
N SER A 116 15.28 10.82 8.89
CA SER A 116 15.85 11.44 10.10
C SER A 116 16.51 10.45 11.07
N GLU A 117 16.13 9.18 11.02
CA GLU A 117 16.67 8.11 11.86
C GLU A 117 17.86 7.38 11.20
N HIS A 118 18.21 7.73 9.94
CA HIS A 118 19.20 7.04 9.13
C HIS A 118 20.34 7.95 8.64
N ILE A 119 20.50 9.12 9.24
CA ILE A 119 21.49 10.13 8.81
C ILE A 119 22.92 9.57 8.81
N ASP A 120 23.32 8.84 9.86
CA ASP A 120 24.67 8.26 9.95
C ASP A 120 24.91 7.21 8.84
N ASP A 121 23.90 6.44 8.47
CA ASP A 121 24.02 5.45 7.39
C ASP A 121 24.09 6.15 6.03
N ILE A 122 23.32 7.23 5.85
CA ILE A 122 23.36 8.06 4.64
C ILE A 122 24.72 8.72 4.48
N ILE A 123 25.30 9.28 5.54
CA ILE A 123 26.66 9.86 5.53
C ILE A 123 27.68 8.81 5.10
N LYS A 124 27.58 7.58 5.61
CA LYS A 124 28.49 6.48 5.19
C LYS A 124 28.33 6.14 3.70
N THR A 125 27.09 6.10 3.20
CA THR A 125 26.84 5.81 1.79
C THR A 125 27.37 6.94 0.89
N VAL A 126 27.18 8.20 1.29
CA VAL A 126 27.75 9.35 0.56
C VAL A 126 29.28 9.31 0.57
N GLN A 127 29.90 9.00 1.72
CA GLN A 127 31.34 8.86 1.80
C GLN A 127 31.85 7.72 0.91
N CYS A 128 31.16 6.57 0.90
CA CYS A 128 31.49 5.46 0.00
C CYS A 128 31.48 5.90 -1.47
N LEU A 129 30.51 6.70 -1.89
CA LEU A 129 30.43 7.23 -3.25
C LEU A 129 31.59 8.22 -3.57
N ILE A 130 32.01 9.02 -2.59
CA ILE A 130 33.17 9.91 -2.74
C ILE A 130 34.45 9.08 -2.89
N ASP A 131 34.65 8.09 -2.01
CA ASP A 131 35.84 7.24 -2.01
C ASP A 131 35.97 6.41 -3.29
N ASN A 132 34.84 5.97 -3.85
CA ASN A 132 34.76 5.27 -5.13
C ASN A 132 34.84 6.22 -6.35
N GLY A 133 34.93 7.55 -6.11
CA GLY A 133 35.12 8.57 -7.13
C GLY A 133 33.85 8.98 -7.88
N TYR A 134 32.64 8.57 -7.42
CA TYR A 134 31.37 9.01 -7.98
C TYR A 134 30.86 10.32 -7.37
N GLY A 135 31.25 10.63 -6.12
CA GLY A 135 30.88 11.86 -5.43
C GLY A 135 31.97 12.90 -5.44
N TYR A 136 31.63 14.19 -5.39
CA TYR A 136 32.54 15.31 -5.20
C TYR A 136 31.91 16.39 -4.33
N VAL A 137 32.78 17.10 -3.57
CA VAL A 137 32.36 18.12 -2.59
C VAL A 137 32.58 19.51 -3.17
N VAL A 138 31.58 20.39 -3.04
CA VAL A 138 31.67 21.80 -3.42
C VAL A 138 30.92 22.64 -2.37
N ASP A 139 31.62 23.50 -1.66
CA ASP A 139 31.07 24.46 -0.69
C ASP A 139 30.12 23.85 0.36
N GLY A 140 30.44 22.62 0.82
CA GLY A 140 29.64 21.87 1.80
C GLY A 140 28.50 21.05 1.21
N ASP A 141 28.18 21.21 -0.08
CA ASP A 141 27.32 20.29 -0.82
C ASP A 141 28.13 19.10 -1.34
N VAL A 142 27.50 17.94 -1.48
CA VAL A 142 28.09 16.79 -2.18
C VAL A 142 27.21 16.43 -3.36
N PHE A 143 27.80 16.36 -4.54
CA PHE A 143 27.12 15.98 -5.77
C PHE A 143 27.59 14.63 -6.29
N TYR A 144 26.69 13.90 -6.93
CA TYR A 144 26.99 12.70 -7.71
C TYR A 144 27.35 13.09 -9.14
N SER A 145 28.44 12.52 -9.66
CA SER A 145 28.90 12.74 -11.03
C SER A 145 28.30 11.68 -11.95
N VAL A 146 27.24 12.02 -12.69
CA VAL A 146 26.50 11.07 -13.52
C VAL A 146 27.32 10.47 -14.65
N GLU A 147 28.26 11.24 -15.22
CA GLU A 147 29.13 10.80 -16.33
C GLU A 147 30.06 9.65 -15.95
N LYS A 148 30.35 9.49 -14.65
CA LYS A 148 31.22 8.41 -14.15
C LYS A 148 30.51 7.07 -14.06
N PHE A 149 29.17 7.06 -14.01
CA PHE A 149 28.40 5.83 -13.96
C PHE A 149 28.02 5.37 -15.36
N LYS A 150 28.72 4.39 -15.86
CA LYS A 150 28.62 3.89 -17.24
C LYS A 150 27.20 3.51 -17.67
N TYR A 151 26.37 3.04 -16.73
CA TYR A 151 25.04 2.52 -17.01
C TYR A 151 23.93 3.54 -16.74
N TYR A 152 24.27 4.83 -16.52
CA TYR A 152 23.28 5.87 -16.26
C TYR A 152 22.31 6.01 -17.43
N GLY A 153 21.01 5.97 -17.12
CA GLY A 153 19.93 6.00 -18.12
C GLY A 153 19.39 4.62 -18.50
N GLN A 154 19.91 3.53 -17.91
CA GLN A 154 19.47 2.16 -18.25
C GLN A 154 18.01 1.88 -17.91
N LEU A 155 17.49 2.41 -16.79
CA LEU A 155 16.10 2.23 -16.37
C LEU A 155 15.14 3.05 -17.22
N SER A 156 15.45 4.34 -17.39
CA SER A 156 14.63 5.28 -18.16
C SER A 156 14.72 5.03 -19.68
N GLY A 157 15.79 4.37 -20.14
CA GLY A 157 16.09 4.18 -21.54
C GLY A 157 16.49 5.47 -22.26
N ARG A 158 17.01 6.45 -21.51
CA ARG A 158 17.45 7.74 -22.03
C ARG A 158 18.96 7.87 -21.93
N ASN A 159 19.60 8.50 -22.90
CA ASN A 159 20.98 8.91 -22.75
C ASN A 159 21.08 10.29 -22.09
N ILE A 160 22.26 10.61 -21.55
CA ILE A 160 22.50 11.88 -20.83
C ILE A 160 22.24 13.09 -21.75
N GLU A 161 22.59 13.01 -23.03
CA GLU A 161 22.42 14.10 -24.00
C GLU A 161 20.94 14.42 -24.24
N ASP A 162 20.08 13.40 -24.40
CA ASP A 162 18.63 13.57 -24.54
C ASP A 162 17.99 14.13 -23.26
N MET A 163 18.51 13.73 -22.11
CA MET A 163 18.05 14.23 -20.81
C MET A 163 18.39 15.73 -20.65
N MET A 164 19.60 16.14 -21.05
CA MET A 164 20.02 17.54 -21.03
C MET A 164 19.18 18.40 -21.98
N ALA A 165 18.83 17.90 -23.16
CA ALA A 165 18.02 18.61 -24.14
C ALA A 165 16.57 18.83 -23.69
N GLY A 166 16.03 17.94 -22.82
CA GLY A 166 14.64 17.98 -22.32
C GLY A 166 14.47 18.57 -20.91
N ALA A 167 15.56 18.78 -20.18
CA ALA A 167 15.49 19.21 -18.78
C ALA A 167 15.44 20.73 -18.67
N ARG A 168 14.44 21.25 -17.93
CA ARG A 168 14.55 22.57 -17.27
C ARG A 168 15.47 22.38 -16.06
N VAL A 169 16.78 22.35 -16.29
CA VAL A 169 17.77 22.23 -15.23
C VAL A 169 18.06 23.65 -14.73
N ASP A 170 17.84 23.91 -13.44
CA ASP A 170 18.42 25.08 -12.79
C ASP A 170 19.93 24.96 -12.93
N VAL A 171 20.52 25.89 -13.66
CA VAL A 171 21.96 25.88 -13.91
C VAL A 171 22.66 26.28 -12.61
N ASP A 172 23.18 25.26 -11.93
CA ASP A 172 24.10 25.46 -10.80
C ASP A 172 25.53 25.34 -11.33
N ASP A 173 26.20 26.46 -11.48
CA ASP A 173 27.57 26.56 -12.04
C ASP A 173 28.62 25.80 -11.21
N ARG A 174 28.27 25.33 -9.99
CA ARG A 174 29.14 24.50 -9.14
C ARG A 174 29.17 23.05 -9.57
N LYS A 175 28.21 22.60 -10.37
CA LYS A 175 28.15 21.22 -10.87
C LYS A 175 29.09 21.03 -12.06
N HIS A 176 29.75 19.84 -12.10
CA HIS A 176 30.58 19.47 -13.23
C HIS A 176 29.74 19.19 -14.48
N ASN A 177 28.57 18.60 -14.30
CA ASN A 177 27.57 18.36 -15.33
C ASN A 177 26.20 18.84 -14.82
N PRO A 178 25.36 19.51 -15.65
CA PRO A 178 24.03 19.94 -15.22
C PRO A 178 23.13 18.82 -14.69
N MET A 179 23.36 17.56 -15.11
CA MET A 179 22.62 16.39 -14.66
C MET A 179 23.10 15.85 -13.32
N ASP A 180 24.25 16.29 -12.80
CA ASP A 180 24.73 15.90 -11.49
C ASP A 180 23.69 16.27 -10.42
N PHE A 181 23.51 15.41 -9.43
CA PHE A 181 22.48 15.58 -8.42
C PHE A 181 23.05 15.55 -7.01
N ALA A 182 22.35 16.19 -6.08
CA ALA A 182 22.82 16.31 -4.70
C ALA A 182 22.70 14.99 -3.95
N LEU A 183 23.78 14.57 -3.32
CA LEU A 183 23.87 13.51 -2.32
C LEU A 183 23.70 14.06 -0.91
N TRP A 184 24.31 15.25 -0.67
CA TRP A 184 24.22 16.00 0.59
C TRP A 184 24.06 17.49 0.27
N LYS A 185 23.17 18.17 0.99
CA LYS A 185 22.93 19.60 0.84
C LYS A 185 23.37 20.32 2.09
N SER A 186 24.22 21.33 1.98
CA SER A 186 24.59 22.22 3.08
C SER A 186 23.35 22.90 3.67
N ALA A 187 23.31 23.01 4.99
CA ALA A 187 22.19 23.57 5.70
C ALA A 187 22.05 25.07 5.47
N LYS A 188 20.82 25.53 5.24
CA LYS A 188 20.47 26.95 5.27
C LYS A 188 20.01 27.34 6.69
N PRO A 189 20.12 28.60 7.07
CA PRO A 189 19.66 29.05 8.37
C PRO A 189 18.19 28.70 8.62
N GLY A 190 17.93 28.02 9.76
CA GLY A 190 16.58 27.61 10.15
C GLY A 190 16.08 26.28 9.58
N GLU A 191 16.86 25.60 8.74
CA GLU A 191 16.57 24.25 8.27
C GLU A 191 17.05 23.19 9.28
N PRO A 192 16.41 22.01 9.36
CA PRO A 192 16.98 20.87 10.06
C PRO A 192 18.31 20.49 9.44
N ALA A 193 19.31 20.25 10.29
CA ALA A 193 20.66 19.93 9.86
C ALA A 193 21.34 18.95 10.79
N TRP A 194 22.22 18.15 10.23
CA TRP A 194 23.05 17.18 10.93
C TRP A 194 24.52 17.40 10.57
N GLU A 195 25.39 17.16 11.54
CA GLU A 195 26.83 17.23 11.32
C GLU A 195 27.28 16.14 10.34
N SER A 196 28.19 16.51 9.44
CA SER A 196 28.79 15.60 8.49
C SER A 196 30.26 15.97 8.22
N PRO A 197 31.06 15.11 7.58
CA PRO A 197 32.44 15.43 7.19
C PRO A 197 32.55 16.64 6.27
N TRP A 198 31.46 17.02 5.60
CA TRP A 198 31.41 18.13 4.64
C TRP A 198 30.82 19.42 5.23
N GLY A 199 30.39 19.34 6.49
CA GLY A 199 29.71 20.42 7.21
C GLY A 199 28.26 20.10 7.56
N PRO A 200 27.60 20.98 8.33
CA PRO A 200 26.18 20.82 8.67
C PRO A 200 25.30 20.80 7.42
N GLY A 201 24.40 19.83 7.34
CA GLY A 201 23.54 19.68 6.17
C GLY A 201 22.47 18.63 6.32
N ARG A 202 21.88 18.25 5.20
CA ARG A 202 20.83 17.23 5.10
C ARG A 202 20.96 16.39 3.84
N PRO A 203 20.37 15.20 3.78
CA PRO A 203 20.44 14.33 2.61
C PRO A 203 19.83 14.95 1.36
N GLY A 204 20.38 14.56 0.20
CA GLY A 204 19.69 14.66 -1.07
C GLY A 204 18.56 13.64 -1.13
N TRP A 205 17.53 13.91 -1.92
CA TRP A 205 16.32 13.06 -1.96
C TRP A 205 16.56 11.61 -2.41
N HIS A 206 17.52 11.38 -3.30
CA HIS A 206 17.71 10.05 -3.91
C HIS A 206 18.52 9.10 -3.03
N ILE A 207 19.47 9.63 -2.23
CA ILE A 207 20.36 8.80 -1.41
C ILE A 207 19.64 8.12 -0.25
N GLU A 208 18.49 8.67 0.15
CA GLU A 208 17.66 8.15 1.22
C GLU A 208 17.22 6.71 0.95
N CYS A 209 16.54 6.49 -0.19
CA CYS A 209 16.02 5.19 -0.57
C CYS A 209 17.13 4.18 -0.87
N SER A 210 18.22 4.61 -1.53
CA SER A 210 19.39 3.75 -1.73
C SER A 210 19.95 3.23 -0.41
N THR A 211 20.16 4.11 0.56
CA THR A 211 20.74 3.73 1.86
C THR A 211 19.79 2.84 2.65
N MET A 212 18.51 3.24 2.74
CA MET A 212 17.54 2.51 3.56
C MET A 212 17.19 1.15 2.96
N SER A 213 17.06 1.04 1.63
CA SER A 213 16.81 -0.25 0.99
C SER A 213 17.97 -1.22 1.18
N MET A 214 19.20 -0.78 0.96
CA MET A 214 20.39 -1.61 1.21
C MET A 214 20.51 -2.04 2.68
N LYS A 215 20.18 -1.17 3.63
CA LYS A 215 20.23 -1.48 5.06
C LYS A 215 19.28 -2.61 5.46
N TYR A 216 18.06 -2.59 4.94
CA TYR A 216 17.01 -3.53 5.37
C TYR A 216 16.86 -4.75 4.49
N LEU A 217 17.24 -4.68 3.21
CA LEU A 217 17.06 -5.75 2.24
C LEU A 217 18.39 -6.32 1.69
N GLY A 218 19.51 -5.67 2.00
CA GLY A 218 20.83 -6.04 1.49
C GLY A 218 21.22 -5.27 0.23
N GLU A 219 22.45 -5.52 -0.24
CA GLU A 219 23.04 -4.80 -1.37
C GLU A 219 22.37 -5.10 -2.72
N THR A 220 21.59 -6.17 -2.79
CA THR A 220 20.71 -6.53 -3.91
C THR A 220 19.45 -7.19 -3.37
N PHE A 221 18.30 -6.93 -4.00
CA PHE A 221 17.01 -7.48 -3.60
C PHE A 221 16.05 -7.66 -4.79
N ASP A 222 14.89 -8.30 -4.54
CA ASP A 222 14.04 -8.77 -5.62
C ASP A 222 13.26 -7.64 -6.30
N PHE A 223 12.44 -6.88 -5.56
CA PHE A 223 11.50 -5.92 -6.13
C PHE A 223 11.69 -4.50 -5.61
N HIS A 224 11.73 -3.54 -6.52
CA HIS A 224 11.61 -2.13 -6.19
C HIS A 224 10.48 -1.48 -6.99
N GLY A 225 9.69 -0.65 -6.33
CA GLY A 225 8.55 -0.05 -7.00
C GLY A 225 8.14 1.34 -6.54
N GLY A 226 7.29 1.92 -7.37
CA GLY A 226 6.72 3.24 -7.17
C GLY A 226 5.89 3.71 -8.37
N GLY A 227 5.56 4.98 -8.40
CA GLY A 227 4.93 5.59 -9.55
C GLY A 227 5.87 5.68 -10.77
N SER A 228 5.31 5.70 -11.97
CA SER A 228 6.10 5.84 -13.21
C SER A 228 6.84 7.19 -13.31
N ASP A 229 6.48 8.17 -12.51
CA ASP A 229 7.20 9.44 -12.36
C ASP A 229 8.52 9.31 -11.59
N LEU A 230 8.69 8.23 -10.83
CA LEU A 230 9.92 7.94 -10.11
C LEU A 230 10.97 7.25 -10.99
N ILE A 231 10.59 6.67 -12.15
CA ILE A 231 11.55 6.04 -13.07
C ILE A 231 12.74 6.96 -13.31
N PHE A 232 12.46 8.24 -13.60
CA PHE A 232 13.47 9.28 -13.78
C PHE A 232 13.01 10.60 -13.13
N PRO A 233 13.87 11.25 -12.33
CA PRO A 233 15.27 10.85 -12.05
C PRO A 233 15.47 9.90 -10.86
N HIS A 234 14.45 9.67 -10.01
CA HIS A 234 14.64 9.10 -8.67
C HIS A 234 15.24 7.69 -8.69
N HIS A 235 14.58 6.72 -9.30
CA HIS A 235 15.03 5.32 -9.34
C HIS A 235 16.30 5.14 -10.21
N GLU A 236 16.45 5.93 -11.28
CA GLU A 236 17.70 5.94 -12.04
C GLU A 236 18.89 6.37 -11.16
N ASN A 237 18.67 7.40 -10.32
CA ASN A 237 19.69 7.88 -9.40
C ASN A 237 19.96 6.87 -8.26
N GLU A 238 18.94 6.16 -7.80
CA GLU A 238 19.12 5.09 -6.81
C GLU A 238 20.00 3.95 -7.35
N ILE A 239 19.80 3.54 -8.60
CA ILE A 239 20.67 2.55 -9.26
C ILE A 239 22.11 3.05 -9.26
N ALA A 240 22.33 4.28 -9.75
CA ALA A 240 23.65 4.85 -9.83
C ALA A 240 24.35 4.94 -8.47
N GLN A 241 23.62 5.34 -7.42
CA GLN A 241 24.14 5.43 -6.06
C GLN A 241 24.45 4.05 -5.48
N SER A 242 23.52 3.12 -5.55
CA SER A 242 23.69 1.81 -4.92
C SER A 242 24.78 0.99 -5.62
N GLU A 243 24.74 0.91 -6.94
CA GLU A 243 25.76 0.19 -7.72
C GLU A 243 27.13 0.90 -7.69
N GLY A 244 27.14 2.24 -7.64
CA GLY A 244 28.38 3.01 -7.49
C GLY A 244 29.04 2.83 -6.12
N CYS A 245 28.26 2.61 -5.06
CA CYS A 245 28.77 2.34 -3.72
C CYS A 245 29.23 0.90 -3.56
N THR A 246 28.40 -0.08 -3.94
CA THR A 246 28.63 -1.51 -3.66
C THR A 246 29.45 -2.22 -4.73
N GLY A 247 29.40 -1.73 -5.98
CA GLY A 247 29.96 -2.43 -7.14
C GLY A 247 29.14 -3.65 -7.58
N ILE A 248 27.96 -3.91 -6.96
CA ILE A 248 27.06 -5.02 -7.30
C ILE A 248 26.07 -4.57 -8.35
N HIS A 249 25.87 -5.39 -9.37
CA HIS A 249 24.94 -5.17 -10.47
C HIS A 249 24.20 -6.47 -10.79
N PRO A 250 22.85 -6.48 -10.88
CA PRO A 250 21.95 -5.35 -10.63
C PRO A 250 21.71 -5.09 -9.13
N PHE A 251 21.47 -3.82 -8.79
CA PHE A 251 21.01 -3.42 -7.47
C PHE A 251 19.64 -4.01 -7.13
N VAL A 252 18.71 -3.94 -8.08
CA VAL A 252 17.36 -4.52 -7.98
C VAL A 252 17.09 -5.40 -9.19
N HIS A 253 16.55 -6.60 -8.95
CA HIS A 253 16.26 -7.55 -10.02
C HIS A 253 15.02 -7.16 -10.83
N TYR A 254 13.94 -6.69 -10.17
CA TYR A 254 12.68 -6.38 -10.85
C TYR A 254 12.17 -4.99 -10.45
N TRP A 255 12.12 -4.09 -11.41
CA TRP A 255 11.58 -2.75 -11.28
C TRP A 255 10.14 -2.68 -11.76
N LEU A 256 9.19 -2.43 -10.86
CA LEU A 256 7.77 -2.36 -11.19
C LEU A 256 7.22 -0.95 -10.94
N HIS A 257 6.60 -0.37 -11.96
CA HIS A 257 6.06 0.98 -11.89
C HIS A 257 4.57 1.01 -12.21
N ASN A 258 3.79 1.66 -11.36
CA ASN A 258 2.38 1.89 -11.63
C ASN A 258 2.18 3.12 -12.52
N GLY A 259 1.14 3.05 -13.38
CA GLY A 259 0.77 4.17 -14.25
C GLY A 259 0.28 5.39 -13.46
N PHE A 260 0.19 6.53 -14.14
CA PHE A 260 -0.32 7.77 -13.55
C PHE A 260 -1.81 7.72 -13.26
N ILE A 261 -2.26 8.56 -12.32
CA ILE A 261 -3.67 8.93 -12.24
C ILE A 261 -3.89 10.14 -13.16
N THR A 262 -4.92 10.03 -14.01
CA THR A 262 -5.43 11.13 -14.82
C THR A 262 -6.78 11.59 -14.27
N VAL A 263 -7.15 12.80 -14.57
CA VAL A 263 -8.47 13.37 -14.28
C VAL A 263 -8.97 13.98 -15.57
N ASN A 264 -10.05 13.44 -16.12
CA ASN A 264 -10.56 13.81 -17.45
C ASN A 264 -9.45 13.70 -18.53
N GLU A 265 -8.71 12.60 -18.53
CA GLU A 265 -7.59 12.32 -19.43
C GLU A 265 -6.34 13.22 -19.28
N GLU A 266 -6.37 14.19 -18.36
CA GLU A 266 -5.21 15.03 -18.03
C GLU A 266 -4.49 14.49 -16.78
N LYS A 267 -3.15 14.57 -16.76
CA LYS A 267 -2.37 14.16 -15.59
C LYS A 267 -2.79 14.95 -14.35
N MET A 268 -3.12 14.26 -13.26
CA MET A 268 -3.40 14.91 -11.98
C MET A 268 -2.17 15.67 -11.49
N SER A 269 -2.33 16.98 -11.23
CA SER A 269 -1.25 17.81 -10.71
C SER A 269 -1.78 18.96 -9.84
N LYS A 270 -0.95 19.41 -8.86
CA LYS A 270 -1.29 20.56 -8.01
C LYS A 270 -1.46 21.85 -8.78
N SER A 271 -0.68 22.04 -9.85
CA SER A 271 -0.73 23.25 -10.69
C SER A 271 -2.03 23.38 -11.48
N LEU A 272 -2.71 22.27 -11.77
CA LEU A 272 -3.99 22.26 -12.48
C LEU A 272 -5.19 22.31 -11.53
N GLY A 273 -4.97 22.23 -10.22
CA GLY A 273 -6.07 22.25 -9.23
C GLY A 273 -7.01 21.02 -9.29
N ASN A 274 -6.62 19.97 -10.03
CA ASN A 274 -7.38 18.72 -10.20
C ASN A 274 -6.90 17.63 -9.24
N PHE A 275 -6.63 17.99 -7.99
CA PHE A 275 -5.98 17.15 -7.00
C PHE A 275 -7.00 16.71 -5.95
N PHE A 276 -7.20 15.40 -5.81
CA PHE A 276 -8.21 14.82 -4.91
C PHE A 276 -7.54 14.16 -3.71
N MET A 277 -7.80 14.67 -2.51
CA MET A 277 -7.37 14.01 -1.28
C MET A 277 -8.24 12.78 -1.02
N VAL A 278 -7.63 11.72 -0.51
CA VAL A 278 -8.38 10.51 -0.19
C VAL A 278 -9.42 10.78 0.89
N ILE A 279 -9.09 11.58 1.90
CA ILE A 279 -10.03 11.95 2.98
C ILE A 279 -11.31 12.58 2.44
N ASP A 280 -11.23 13.47 1.43
CA ASP A 280 -12.39 14.14 0.84
C ASP A 280 -13.26 13.14 0.06
N ILE A 281 -12.64 12.18 -0.63
CA ILE A 281 -13.36 11.13 -1.36
C ILE A 281 -14.11 10.22 -0.38
N LEU A 282 -13.50 9.91 0.77
CA LEU A 282 -14.08 9.04 1.77
C LEU A 282 -15.25 9.67 2.54
N GLU A 283 -15.54 10.97 2.37
CA GLU A 283 -16.78 11.60 2.82
C GLU A 283 -17.98 11.18 1.98
N HIS A 284 -17.76 10.76 0.71
CA HIS A 284 -18.81 10.47 -0.26
C HIS A 284 -18.88 9.02 -0.70
N TYR A 285 -17.76 8.28 -0.62
CA TYR A 285 -17.63 6.90 -1.04
C TYR A 285 -17.05 6.04 0.08
N ASP A 286 -17.52 4.79 0.21
CA ASP A 286 -16.90 3.87 1.14
C ASP A 286 -15.46 3.52 0.70
N PRO A 287 -14.53 3.28 1.66
CA PRO A 287 -13.13 3.05 1.35
C PRO A 287 -12.89 1.85 0.42
N GLU A 288 -13.71 0.81 0.54
CA GLU A 288 -13.62 -0.39 -0.28
C GLU A 288 -13.96 -0.10 -1.75
N THR A 289 -14.88 0.84 -2.00
CA THR A 289 -15.17 1.32 -3.36
C THR A 289 -13.94 1.98 -3.99
N LEU A 290 -13.22 2.82 -3.26
CA LEU A 290 -12.01 3.45 -3.76
C LEU A 290 -10.90 2.41 -4.00
N ARG A 291 -10.71 1.46 -3.08
CA ARG A 291 -9.79 0.35 -3.28
C ARG A 291 -10.16 -0.45 -4.53
N PHE A 292 -11.42 -0.87 -4.66
CA PHE A 292 -11.91 -1.63 -5.81
C PHE A 292 -11.71 -0.87 -7.13
N PHE A 293 -11.97 0.43 -7.14
CA PHE A 293 -11.69 1.29 -8.30
C PHE A 293 -10.22 1.22 -8.71
N ILE A 294 -9.28 1.34 -7.75
CA ILE A 294 -7.84 1.30 -8.02
C ILE A 294 -7.43 -0.04 -8.62
N VAL A 295 -7.88 -1.16 -8.06
CA VAL A 295 -7.48 -2.51 -8.48
C VAL A 295 -8.22 -3.02 -9.72
N SER A 296 -9.30 -2.35 -10.15
CA SER A 296 -10.06 -2.71 -11.35
C SER A 296 -9.32 -2.40 -12.66
N THR A 297 -8.23 -1.65 -12.59
CA THR A 297 -7.37 -1.34 -13.73
C THR A 297 -6.00 -1.97 -13.51
N HIS A 298 -5.40 -2.53 -14.56
CA HIS A 298 -4.05 -3.07 -14.47
C HIS A 298 -3.07 -2.01 -13.94
N TYR A 299 -2.20 -2.37 -13.00
CA TYR A 299 -1.36 -1.40 -12.28
C TYR A 299 -0.50 -0.52 -13.19
N ARG A 300 0.00 -1.04 -14.32
CA ARG A 300 0.81 -0.28 -15.29
C ARG A 300 0.01 0.69 -16.17
N SER A 301 -1.29 0.49 -16.30
CA SER A 301 -2.13 1.35 -17.14
C SER A 301 -2.44 2.67 -16.43
N PRO A 302 -2.60 3.78 -17.15
CA PRO A 302 -3.17 5.01 -16.56
C PRO A 302 -4.54 4.71 -15.94
N LEU A 303 -4.86 5.37 -14.84
CA LEU A 303 -6.14 5.25 -14.15
C LEU A 303 -6.83 6.61 -14.20
N ASP A 304 -7.91 6.69 -14.97
CA ASP A 304 -8.69 7.91 -15.07
C ASP A 304 -9.69 8.03 -13.93
N PHE A 305 -9.52 9.07 -13.12
CA PHE A 305 -10.30 9.33 -11.92
C PHE A 305 -11.44 10.29 -12.24
N SER A 306 -12.67 9.85 -11.95
CA SER A 306 -13.86 10.71 -12.00
C SER A 306 -14.97 10.12 -11.12
N ASP A 307 -15.93 10.96 -10.71
CA ASP A 307 -17.11 10.51 -9.94
C ASP A 307 -17.91 9.43 -10.68
N ALA A 308 -17.99 9.52 -12.01
CA ALA A 308 -18.66 8.51 -12.82
C ALA A 308 -17.97 7.15 -12.70
N ARG A 309 -16.64 7.13 -12.73
CA ARG A 309 -15.85 5.89 -12.57
C ARG A 309 -15.94 5.31 -11.15
N LEU A 310 -15.94 6.15 -10.13
CA LEU A 310 -16.18 5.69 -8.74
C LEU A 310 -17.59 5.12 -8.58
N THR A 311 -18.60 5.74 -9.17
CA THR A 311 -19.97 5.22 -9.17
C THR A 311 -20.09 3.88 -9.90
N GLU A 312 -19.38 3.69 -11.02
CA GLU A 312 -19.28 2.40 -11.72
C GLU A 312 -18.60 1.32 -10.85
N ALA A 313 -17.53 1.69 -10.17
CA ALA A 313 -16.81 0.79 -9.23
C ALA A 313 -17.73 0.39 -8.07
N GLN A 314 -18.46 1.32 -7.48
CA GLN A 314 -19.43 1.07 -6.40
C GLN A 314 -20.53 0.08 -6.84
N LYS A 315 -21.12 0.28 -8.02
CA LYS A 315 -22.13 -0.65 -8.57
C LYS A 315 -21.54 -2.03 -8.84
N SER A 316 -20.31 -2.09 -9.31
CA SER A 316 -19.61 -3.35 -9.58
C SER A 316 -19.30 -4.11 -8.28
N LEU A 317 -18.80 -3.41 -7.27
CA LEU A 317 -18.55 -3.98 -5.95
C LEU A 317 -19.84 -4.48 -5.29
N ALA A 318 -20.95 -3.72 -5.42
CA ALA A 318 -22.26 -4.13 -4.92
C ALA A 318 -22.73 -5.48 -5.50
N ARG A 319 -22.39 -5.79 -6.76
CA ARG A 319 -22.71 -7.09 -7.38
C ARG A 319 -21.93 -8.23 -6.75
N LEU A 320 -20.68 -8.00 -6.35
CA LEU A 320 -19.89 -8.98 -5.62
C LEU A 320 -20.41 -9.14 -4.18
N ARG A 321 -20.80 -8.06 -3.50
CA ARG A 321 -21.46 -8.12 -2.18
C ARG A 321 -22.75 -8.96 -2.23
N GLN A 322 -23.58 -8.76 -3.27
CA GLN A 322 -24.77 -9.56 -3.47
C GLN A 322 -24.45 -11.06 -3.61
N ALA A 323 -23.38 -11.43 -4.33
CA ALA A 323 -22.97 -12.82 -4.42
C ALA A 323 -22.49 -13.39 -3.06
N GLN A 324 -21.83 -12.56 -2.25
CA GLN A 324 -21.44 -12.94 -0.88
C GLN A 324 -22.66 -13.19 0.02
N GLU A 325 -23.67 -12.33 -0.04
CA GLU A 325 -24.95 -12.50 0.66
C GLU A 325 -25.66 -13.78 0.22
N THR A 326 -25.72 -14.02 -1.10
CA THR A 326 -26.29 -15.24 -1.69
C THR A 326 -25.57 -16.51 -1.22
N LEU A 327 -24.25 -16.45 -1.06
CA LEU A 327 -23.47 -17.56 -0.45
C LEU A 327 -23.83 -17.79 1.02
N GLY A 328 -24.10 -16.73 1.77
CA GLY A 328 -24.62 -16.81 3.13
C GLY A 328 -25.93 -17.58 3.17
N GLU A 329 -26.91 -17.19 2.34
CA GLU A 329 -28.22 -17.88 2.23
C GLU A 329 -28.06 -19.36 1.87
N LEU A 330 -27.24 -19.70 0.85
CA LEU A 330 -26.97 -21.08 0.47
C LEU A 330 -26.35 -21.90 1.61
N SER A 331 -25.50 -21.28 2.41
CA SER A 331 -24.80 -21.94 3.53
C SER A 331 -25.70 -22.24 4.71
N GLU A 332 -26.80 -21.50 4.89
CA GLU A 332 -27.81 -21.73 5.92
C GLU A 332 -28.79 -22.81 5.53
N MET A 333 -28.90 -23.16 4.26
CA MET A 333 -29.81 -24.23 3.79
C MET A 333 -29.32 -25.61 4.19
N LEU A 334 -30.27 -26.51 4.46
CA LEU A 334 -29.95 -27.92 4.67
C LEU A 334 -29.35 -28.51 3.39
N SER A 335 -28.15 -29.09 3.47
CA SER A 335 -27.43 -29.61 2.31
C SER A 335 -27.95 -31.00 1.87
N ALA A 336 -27.75 -31.30 0.59
CA ALA A 336 -27.97 -32.59 -0.04
C ALA A 336 -26.66 -33.14 -0.66
N GLY A 337 -26.72 -34.35 -1.19
CA GLY A 337 -25.65 -34.92 -1.99
C GLY A 337 -25.56 -34.31 -3.40
N PRO A 338 -24.50 -34.67 -4.18
CA PRO A 338 -24.28 -34.10 -5.50
C PRO A 338 -25.31 -34.58 -6.52
N THR A 339 -25.62 -33.67 -7.48
CA THR A 339 -26.31 -33.99 -8.74
C THR A 339 -25.30 -33.96 -9.90
N ALA A 340 -25.71 -34.42 -11.08
CA ALA A 340 -24.83 -34.30 -12.29
C ALA A 340 -24.49 -32.87 -12.59
N GLU A 341 -25.46 -31.96 -12.47
CA GLU A 341 -25.28 -30.52 -12.70
C GLU A 341 -24.34 -29.92 -11.66
N SER A 342 -24.49 -30.24 -10.36
CA SER A 342 -23.61 -29.70 -9.32
C SER A 342 -22.17 -30.23 -9.45
N LEU A 343 -21.99 -31.47 -9.92
CA LEU A 343 -20.64 -31.99 -10.24
C LEU A 343 -19.97 -31.24 -11.37
N ALA A 344 -20.69 -30.96 -12.47
CA ALA A 344 -20.16 -30.16 -13.57
C ALA A 344 -19.81 -28.73 -13.09
N LEU A 345 -20.63 -28.16 -12.22
CA LEU A 345 -20.38 -26.82 -11.67
C LEU A 345 -19.15 -26.79 -10.72
N ARG A 346 -18.89 -27.86 -9.97
CA ARG A 346 -17.65 -27.98 -9.18
C ARG A 346 -16.39 -27.89 -10.06
N GLU A 347 -16.39 -28.55 -11.23
CA GLU A 347 -15.26 -28.44 -12.17
C GLU A 347 -15.15 -27.00 -12.70
N LYS A 348 -16.29 -26.36 -13.02
CA LYS A 348 -16.32 -24.96 -13.43
C LYS A 348 -15.76 -23.99 -12.40
N VAL A 349 -16.03 -24.21 -11.11
CA VAL A 349 -15.47 -23.42 -10.00
C VAL A 349 -13.95 -23.56 -9.94
N LYS A 350 -13.41 -24.78 -10.13
CA LYS A 350 -11.95 -25.00 -10.19
C LYS A 350 -11.31 -24.25 -11.38
N GLU A 351 -11.95 -24.34 -12.57
CA GLU A 351 -11.47 -23.61 -13.74
C GLU A 351 -11.43 -22.10 -13.53
N LEU A 352 -12.48 -21.54 -12.91
CA LEU A 352 -12.55 -20.11 -12.62
C LEU A 352 -11.51 -19.66 -11.59
N ARG A 353 -11.28 -20.50 -10.56
CA ARG A 353 -10.20 -20.27 -9.60
C ARG A 353 -8.85 -20.24 -10.27
N GLU A 354 -8.54 -21.26 -11.11
CA GLU A 354 -7.25 -21.33 -11.79
C GLU A 354 -7.07 -20.16 -12.76
N ALA A 355 -8.12 -19.77 -13.50
CA ALA A 355 -8.07 -18.62 -14.39
C ALA A 355 -7.81 -17.30 -13.63
N PHE A 356 -8.34 -17.15 -12.42
CA PHE A 356 -8.00 -16.02 -11.54
C PHE A 356 -6.51 -16.06 -11.16
N MET A 357 -6.00 -17.22 -10.73
CA MET A 357 -4.60 -17.39 -10.35
C MET A 357 -3.64 -17.17 -11.54
N GLU A 358 -3.99 -17.66 -12.73
CA GLU A 358 -3.22 -17.42 -13.95
C GLU A 358 -3.17 -15.92 -14.30
N ALA A 359 -4.28 -15.20 -14.17
CA ALA A 359 -4.32 -13.75 -14.36
C ALA A 359 -3.39 -13.03 -13.37
N MET A 360 -3.39 -13.43 -12.10
CA MET A 360 -2.51 -12.84 -11.11
C MET A 360 -1.04 -13.20 -11.33
N ARG A 361 -0.73 -14.42 -11.80
CA ARG A 361 0.64 -14.83 -12.17
C ARG A 361 1.15 -14.11 -13.42
N ASP A 362 0.27 -13.56 -14.25
CA ASP A 362 0.62 -12.82 -15.43
C ASP A 362 0.69 -11.32 -15.18
N ASP A 363 1.75 -10.89 -14.49
CA ASP A 363 2.05 -9.48 -14.21
C ASP A 363 1.01 -8.84 -13.29
N PHE A 364 0.52 -9.61 -12.30
CA PHE A 364 -0.46 -9.16 -11.30
C PHE A 364 -1.68 -8.50 -11.94
N ASN A 365 -2.25 -9.13 -12.99
CA ASN A 365 -3.34 -8.58 -13.78
C ASN A 365 -4.68 -8.65 -13.01
N THR A 366 -4.84 -7.74 -12.06
CA THR A 366 -6.05 -7.62 -11.23
C THR A 366 -7.31 -7.38 -12.05
N ALA A 367 -7.22 -6.63 -13.15
CA ALA A 367 -8.38 -6.36 -14.00
C ALA A 367 -8.96 -7.66 -14.61
N LEU A 368 -8.10 -8.54 -15.12
CA LEU A 368 -8.51 -9.84 -15.62
C LEU A 368 -8.95 -10.77 -14.48
N ALA A 369 -8.22 -10.79 -13.37
CA ALA A 369 -8.56 -11.58 -12.18
C ALA A 369 -9.97 -11.24 -11.65
N ILE A 370 -10.30 -9.94 -11.53
CA ILE A 370 -11.62 -9.47 -11.12
C ILE A 370 -12.72 -9.93 -12.09
N SER A 371 -12.43 -10.04 -13.40
CA SER A 371 -13.41 -10.57 -14.36
C SER A 371 -13.81 -12.02 -14.03
N HIS A 372 -12.87 -12.83 -13.56
CA HIS A 372 -13.13 -14.21 -13.10
C HIS A 372 -13.89 -14.25 -11.78
N MET A 373 -13.70 -13.28 -10.88
CA MET A 373 -14.55 -13.12 -9.69
C MET A 373 -16.01 -12.84 -10.08
N PHE A 374 -16.26 -11.98 -11.08
CA PHE A 374 -17.60 -11.76 -11.60
C PHE A 374 -18.21 -13.00 -12.26
N ALA A 375 -17.40 -13.79 -12.97
CA ALA A 375 -17.87 -15.05 -13.52
C ALA A 375 -18.27 -16.03 -12.42
N LEU A 376 -17.49 -16.14 -11.34
CA LEU A 376 -17.83 -16.93 -10.15
C LEU A 376 -19.11 -16.42 -9.49
N ALA A 377 -19.24 -15.12 -9.26
CA ALA A 377 -20.45 -14.50 -8.70
C ALA A 377 -21.70 -14.79 -9.53
N LYS A 378 -21.57 -14.81 -10.86
CA LYS A 378 -22.65 -15.20 -11.77
C LYS A 378 -23.08 -16.66 -11.55
N GLU A 379 -22.14 -17.60 -11.46
CA GLU A 379 -22.46 -19.02 -11.23
C GLU A 379 -23.12 -19.23 -9.86
N ILE A 380 -22.65 -18.52 -8.82
CA ILE A 380 -23.29 -18.53 -7.49
C ILE A 380 -24.76 -18.12 -7.58
N ASN A 381 -25.04 -16.98 -8.21
CA ASN A 381 -26.41 -16.48 -8.32
C ASN A 381 -27.33 -17.39 -9.18
N ILE A 382 -26.79 -17.98 -10.25
CA ILE A 382 -27.53 -18.95 -11.08
C ILE A 382 -27.86 -20.18 -10.27
N TYR A 383 -26.89 -20.72 -9.53
CA TYR A 383 -27.09 -21.92 -8.72
C TYR A 383 -28.10 -21.68 -7.58
N HIS A 384 -27.96 -20.57 -6.86
CA HIS A 384 -28.91 -20.18 -5.83
C HIS A 384 -30.34 -20.11 -6.39
N LYS A 385 -30.52 -19.43 -7.50
CA LYS A 385 -31.83 -19.34 -8.15
C LYS A 385 -32.39 -20.71 -8.51
N ALA A 386 -31.59 -21.60 -9.08
CA ALA A 386 -32.02 -22.95 -9.44
C ALA A 386 -32.43 -23.77 -8.21
N VAL A 387 -31.70 -23.65 -7.10
CA VAL A 387 -32.02 -24.31 -5.81
C VAL A 387 -33.35 -23.80 -5.26
N VAL A 388 -33.55 -22.48 -5.24
CA VAL A 388 -34.76 -21.83 -4.71
C VAL A 388 -35.98 -22.15 -5.60
N ASP A 389 -35.88 -21.97 -6.91
CA ASP A 389 -36.98 -22.16 -7.88
C ASP A 389 -37.45 -23.65 -7.90
N ALA A 390 -36.52 -24.58 -7.75
CA ALA A 390 -36.84 -26.02 -7.70
C ALA A 390 -37.25 -26.50 -6.31
N GLY A 391 -37.09 -25.68 -5.25
CA GLY A 391 -37.37 -26.09 -3.86
C GLY A 391 -36.49 -27.27 -3.38
N ILE A 392 -35.27 -27.38 -3.90
CA ILE A 392 -34.34 -28.47 -3.57
C ILE A 392 -33.30 -28.04 -2.55
N LYS A 393 -32.62 -28.99 -1.95
CA LYS A 393 -31.48 -28.73 -1.06
C LYS A 393 -30.19 -28.56 -1.88
N PRO A 394 -29.35 -27.59 -1.56
CA PRO A 394 -28.09 -27.37 -2.28
C PRO A 394 -27.08 -28.51 -2.00
N ASP A 395 -26.16 -28.72 -2.94
CA ASP A 395 -24.98 -29.55 -2.78
C ASP A 395 -24.00 -28.87 -1.80
N GLY A 396 -23.92 -29.39 -0.56
CA GLY A 396 -23.12 -28.78 0.49
C GLY A 396 -21.63 -28.66 0.16
N LYS A 397 -21.07 -29.62 -0.62
CA LYS A 397 -19.67 -29.54 -1.04
C LYS A 397 -19.43 -28.44 -2.11
N LEU A 398 -20.39 -28.23 -3.01
CA LEU A 398 -20.30 -27.14 -3.99
C LEU A 398 -20.42 -25.80 -3.29
N VAL A 399 -21.34 -25.65 -2.32
CA VAL A 399 -21.47 -24.41 -1.54
C VAL A 399 -20.17 -24.09 -0.79
N ALA A 400 -19.55 -25.09 -0.16
CA ALA A 400 -18.24 -24.93 0.49
C ALA A 400 -17.17 -24.47 -0.51
N MET A 401 -17.09 -25.09 -1.71
CA MET A 401 -16.14 -24.70 -2.76
C MET A 401 -16.37 -23.26 -3.24
N PHE A 402 -17.62 -22.82 -3.40
CA PHE A 402 -17.94 -21.44 -3.74
C PHE A 402 -17.41 -20.47 -2.65
N ASN A 403 -17.69 -20.77 -1.37
CA ASN A 403 -17.23 -19.94 -0.26
C ASN A 403 -15.70 -19.87 -0.22
N ASP A 404 -15.00 -20.99 -0.34
CA ASP A 404 -13.54 -21.05 -0.27
C ASP A 404 -12.91 -20.22 -1.39
N VAL A 405 -13.35 -20.43 -2.65
CA VAL A 405 -12.79 -19.72 -3.81
C VAL A 405 -13.15 -18.23 -3.78
N PHE A 406 -14.37 -17.88 -3.38
CA PHE A 406 -14.78 -16.49 -3.27
C PHE A 406 -13.98 -15.75 -2.19
N ALA A 407 -13.85 -16.35 -1.00
CA ALA A 407 -13.06 -15.77 0.10
C ALA A 407 -11.56 -15.64 -0.28
N GLU A 408 -10.98 -16.68 -0.91
CA GLU A 408 -9.60 -16.68 -1.40
C GLU A 408 -9.33 -15.53 -2.37
N THR A 409 -10.17 -15.37 -3.39
CA THR A 409 -10.02 -14.31 -4.39
C THR A 409 -10.25 -12.93 -3.80
N CYS A 410 -11.23 -12.77 -2.91
CA CYS A 410 -11.47 -11.53 -2.17
C CYS A 410 -10.28 -11.14 -1.30
N SER A 411 -9.64 -12.11 -0.61
CA SER A 411 -8.49 -11.86 0.26
C SER A 411 -7.26 -11.42 -0.52
N ILE A 412 -7.02 -11.99 -1.70
CA ILE A 412 -5.90 -11.58 -2.57
C ILE A 412 -6.10 -10.14 -3.06
N ILE A 413 -7.31 -9.79 -3.51
CA ILE A 413 -7.62 -8.43 -3.97
C ILE A 413 -7.76 -7.46 -2.79
N GLY A 414 -8.07 -7.97 -1.59
CA GLY A 414 -8.26 -7.20 -0.37
C GLY A 414 -9.59 -6.47 -0.32
N VAL A 415 -10.64 -7.04 -0.93
CA VAL A 415 -12.02 -6.53 -0.89
C VAL A 415 -12.95 -7.61 -0.36
N LEU A 416 -14.07 -7.20 0.23
CA LEU A 416 -15.09 -8.10 0.78
C LEU A 416 -14.49 -9.19 1.71
N GLU A 417 -13.32 -8.92 2.24
CA GLU A 417 -12.82 -9.73 3.34
C GLU A 417 -13.90 -9.64 4.43
N LYS A 418 -14.37 -10.79 4.91
CA LYS A 418 -15.02 -10.76 6.22
C LYS A 418 -13.98 -10.11 7.12
N THR A 419 -14.16 -8.85 7.43
CA THR A 419 -13.37 -8.25 8.49
C THR A 419 -13.54 -9.23 9.64
N ALA A 420 -12.52 -9.98 9.98
CA ALA A 420 -12.33 -10.33 11.38
C ALA A 420 -12.56 -8.96 12.03
N ALA A 421 -13.66 -8.84 12.77
CA ALA A 421 -14.04 -7.61 13.49
C ALA A 421 -12.73 -7.11 14.06
N PRO A 422 -12.26 -5.90 13.68
CA PRO A 422 -10.88 -5.44 13.80
C PRO A 422 -10.36 -6.14 15.02
N ALA A 423 -9.29 -6.98 14.87
CA ALA A 423 -8.92 -7.91 15.93
C ALA A 423 -8.88 -7.02 17.13
N ALA A 424 -9.92 -7.12 17.95
CA ALA A 424 -10.23 -6.11 18.95
C ALA A 424 -8.93 -6.08 19.67
N GLU A 425 -8.14 -5.03 19.48
CA GLU A 425 -6.79 -4.86 20.00
C GLU A 425 -6.80 -5.68 21.24
N GLU A 426 -6.06 -6.80 21.28
CA GLU A 426 -6.30 -7.89 22.21
C GLU A 426 -6.60 -7.25 23.52
N ALA A 427 -7.85 -7.29 23.94
CA ALA A 427 -8.58 -6.24 24.68
C ALA A 427 -7.73 -5.84 25.85
N GLY A 428 -7.16 -4.70 25.77
CA GLY A 428 -6.01 -4.22 26.50
C GLY A 428 -5.98 -4.86 27.87
N ASP A 429 -4.97 -5.61 28.11
CA ASP A 429 -4.70 -6.38 29.33
C ASP A 429 -5.95 -7.13 29.85
N SER A 430 -5.99 -8.44 29.86
CA SER A 430 -7.14 -9.29 30.26
C SER A 430 -7.86 -8.78 31.53
N LYS A 431 -7.15 -8.02 32.38
CA LYS A 431 -7.63 -7.34 33.58
C LYS A 431 -8.58 -6.16 33.33
N GLU A 432 -8.38 -5.40 32.25
CA GLU A 432 -9.29 -4.29 31.94
C GLU A 432 -10.64 -4.81 31.46
N ALA A 433 -10.65 -5.82 30.59
CA ALA A 433 -11.87 -6.47 30.15
C ALA A 433 -12.61 -7.13 31.34
N GLU A 434 -11.89 -7.81 32.24
CA GLU A 434 -12.46 -8.36 33.49
C GLU A 434 -13.06 -7.29 34.37
N LEU A 435 -12.43 -6.11 34.50
CA LEU A 435 -12.96 -4.97 35.27
C LEU A 435 -14.22 -4.38 34.64
N VAL A 436 -14.27 -4.23 33.31
CA VAL A 436 -15.45 -3.76 32.59
C VAL A 436 -16.63 -4.73 32.76
N GLU A 437 -16.39 -6.02 32.60
CA GLU A 437 -17.42 -7.06 32.81
C GLU A 437 -17.93 -7.07 34.26
N MET A 438 -17.04 -6.89 35.23
CA MET A 438 -17.44 -6.78 36.63
C MET A 438 -18.32 -5.54 36.87
N LEU A 439 -18.00 -4.38 36.29
CA LEU A 439 -18.81 -3.16 36.39
C LEU A 439 -20.16 -3.32 35.68
N ILE A 440 -20.21 -4.03 34.57
CA ILE A 440 -21.46 -4.39 33.87
C ILE A 440 -22.33 -5.28 34.76
N ALA A 441 -21.74 -6.28 35.40
CA ALA A 441 -22.45 -7.15 36.33
C ALA A 441 -23.01 -6.36 37.54
N MET A 442 -22.22 -5.48 38.14
CA MET A 442 -22.67 -4.58 39.24
C MET A 442 -23.82 -3.69 38.78
N ARG A 443 -23.77 -3.11 37.58
CA ARG A 443 -24.87 -2.32 37.02
C ARG A 443 -26.13 -3.15 36.84
N GLN A 444 -26.02 -4.38 36.35
CA GLN A 444 -27.18 -5.28 36.20
C GLN A 444 -27.81 -5.65 37.55
N ASP A 445 -27.00 -5.92 38.57
CA ASP A 445 -27.49 -6.19 39.90
C ASP A 445 -28.14 -4.96 40.55
N ALA A 446 -27.59 -3.76 40.34
CA ALA A 446 -28.24 -2.51 40.77
C ALA A 446 -29.63 -2.37 40.12
N ARG A 447 -29.78 -2.67 38.83
CA ARG A 447 -31.08 -2.63 38.14
C ARG A 447 -32.05 -3.67 38.68
N LYS A 448 -31.58 -4.93 38.91
CA LYS A 448 -32.42 -5.99 39.54
C LYS A 448 -32.95 -5.58 40.91
N ASN A 449 -32.09 -4.90 41.67
CA ASN A 449 -32.42 -4.38 43.02
C ASN A 449 -33.16 -3.04 42.99
N LYS A 450 -33.59 -2.55 41.82
CA LYS A 450 -34.28 -1.25 41.58
C LYS A 450 -33.48 -0.04 42.05
N ASN A 451 -32.15 -0.16 42.19
CA ASN A 451 -31.26 0.96 42.48
C ASN A 451 -30.79 1.61 41.17
N TYR A 452 -31.69 2.34 40.53
CA TYR A 452 -31.45 2.97 39.23
C TYR A 452 -30.38 4.07 39.31
N ALA A 453 -30.28 4.78 40.46
CA ALA A 453 -29.26 5.82 40.63
C ALA A 453 -27.84 5.26 40.50
N LEU A 454 -27.54 4.12 41.13
CA LEU A 454 -26.23 3.46 41.02
C LEU A 454 -26.01 2.89 39.61
N ALA A 455 -27.05 2.37 38.95
CA ALA A 455 -26.95 1.81 37.58
C ALA A 455 -26.62 2.92 36.58
N ASP A 456 -27.17 4.12 36.74
CA ASP A 456 -26.91 5.25 35.84
C ASP A 456 -25.53 5.88 36.18
N GLU A 457 -25.11 5.93 37.43
CA GLU A 457 -23.77 6.37 37.81
C GLU A 457 -22.68 5.50 37.20
N LEU A 458 -22.81 4.18 37.25
CA LEU A 458 -21.87 3.22 36.64
C LEU A 458 -21.80 3.40 35.11
N ARG A 459 -22.94 3.58 34.45
CA ARG A 459 -22.97 3.86 33.03
C ARG A 459 -22.26 5.15 32.66
N ASN A 460 -22.52 6.24 33.41
CA ASN A 460 -21.91 7.53 33.14
C ASN A 460 -20.39 7.49 33.35
N LYS A 461 -19.92 6.85 34.42
CA LYS A 461 -18.48 6.68 34.67
C LYS A 461 -17.78 5.87 33.57
N LEU A 462 -18.42 4.83 33.07
CA LEU A 462 -17.89 4.06 31.92
C LEU A 462 -17.83 4.92 30.67
N ASN A 463 -18.86 5.72 30.38
CA ASN A 463 -18.85 6.66 29.25
C ASN A 463 -17.76 7.74 29.38
N GLU A 464 -17.51 8.26 30.59
CA GLU A 464 -16.47 9.26 30.86
C GLU A 464 -15.06 8.76 30.53
N ILE A 465 -14.83 7.45 30.63
CA ILE A 465 -13.55 6.79 30.27
C ILE A 465 -13.57 6.17 28.88
N GLY A 466 -14.55 6.53 28.03
CA GLY A 466 -14.64 6.08 26.65
C GLY A 466 -15.21 4.67 26.45
N ILE A 467 -15.87 4.10 27.47
CA ILE A 467 -16.52 2.77 27.36
C ILE A 467 -18.04 2.95 27.21
N VAL A 468 -18.56 2.61 26.05
CA VAL A 468 -19.99 2.74 25.72
C VAL A 468 -20.69 1.41 25.90
N LEU A 469 -21.79 1.39 26.68
CA LEU A 469 -22.61 0.21 26.91
C LEU A 469 -23.82 0.20 25.97
N GLN A 470 -24.06 -0.92 25.31
CA GLN A 470 -25.23 -1.17 24.49
C GLN A 470 -26.07 -2.30 25.08
N ASP A 471 -27.24 -1.95 25.65
CA ASP A 471 -28.18 -2.93 26.21
C ASP A 471 -28.89 -3.65 25.05
N THR A 472 -28.83 -4.99 25.03
CA THR A 472 -29.61 -5.84 24.11
C THR A 472 -30.63 -6.66 24.93
N PRO A 473 -31.67 -7.24 24.30
CA PRO A 473 -32.66 -8.04 25.04
C PRO A 473 -32.07 -9.27 25.77
N GLN A 474 -30.86 -9.71 25.36
CA GLN A 474 -30.23 -10.92 25.89
C GLN A 474 -28.93 -10.65 26.67
N SER A 475 -28.27 -9.51 26.45
CA SER A 475 -26.98 -9.18 27.09
C SER A 475 -26.67 -7.68 27.01
N VAL A 476 -25.63 -7.26 27.73
CA VAL A 476 -25.04 -5.92 27.55
C VAL A 476 -23.73 -6.10 26.78
N LYS A 477 -23.59 -5.38 25.66
CA LYS A 477 -22.32 -5.30 24.92
C LYS A 477 -21.64 -3.98 25.24
N TRP A 478 -20.32 -3.95 25.16
CA TRP A 478 -19.54 -2.75 25.34
C TRP A 478 -18.51 -2.55 24.25
N SER A 479 -18.12 -1.29 23.99
CA SER A 479 -17.07 -0.92 23.03
C SER A 479 -16.32 0.29 23.55
N LYS A 480 -15.06 0.45 23.17
CA LYS A 480 -14.28 1.68 23.37
C LYS A 480 -14.61 2.67 22.24
N GLN A 481 -14.78 3.95 22.59
CA GLN A 481 -14.81 5.07 21.64
C GLN A 481 -13.43 5.61 21.40
#